data_ff01897bb7c5a193c2f7d6f75d4bf3ac
#
_entry.id   ff01897bb7c5a193c2f7d6f75d4bf3ac
#
_cell.length_a   1.000
_cell.length_b   1.000
_cell.length_c   1.000
_cell.angle_alpha   90.00
_cell.angle_beta   90.00
_cell.angle_gamma   90.00
#
_symmetry.space_group_name_H-M   'P 1'
#
loop_
_entity.id
_entity.type
_entity.pdbx_description
1 polymer ?
#
loop_
_entity_poly.entity_id
_entity_poly.type
_entity_poly.pdbx_seq_one_letter_code
_entity_poly.pdbx_strand_id
1 'polypeptide(L)'
;MANRVTITICGEEYTLVADESSAYMQKVGSYVSDKMTEVLEGAKVARTDAAVLTAVNLADELFKSQTAAEQLRVQIKGYLDEAS
;
A
#
# COMPACT_ATOMS: atom_id res chain seq x y z
N MET A 1 6.48 -14.41 15.32
CA MET A 1 7.94 -14.26 15.56
C MET A 1 8.56 -13.39 14.48
N ALA A 2 9.43 -12.46 14.87
CA ALA A 2 10.06 -11.56 13.90
C ALA A 2 11.00 -12.30 12.95
N ASN A 3 10.86 -12.03 11.67
CA ASN A 3 11.66 -12.62 10.61
C ASN A 3 12.46 -11.54 9.90
N ARG A 4 13.64 -11.90 9.43
CA ARG A 4 14.38 -11.05 8.49
C ARG A 4 13.89 -11.37 7.08
N VAL A 5 13.45 -10.36 6.37
CA VAL A 5 12.94 -10.51 5.01
C VAL A 5 13.64 -9.49 4.12
N THR A 6 14.13 -9.93 2.98
CA THR A 6 14.70 -9.03 1.98
C THR A 6 13.68 -8.81 0.89
N ILE A 7 13.33 -7.56 0.65
CA ILE A 7 12.42 -7.16 -0.41
C ILE A 7 13.17 -6.31 -1.43
N THR A 8 12.72 -6.34 -2.68
CA THR A 8 13.32 -5.57 -3.75
C THR A 8 12.35 -4.49 -4.21
N ILE A 9 12.77 -3.22 -4.16
CA ILE A 9 11.97 -2.10 -4.62
C ILE A 9 12.76 -1.33 -5.65
N CYS A 10 12.24 -1.29 -6.88
CA CYS A 10 12.87 -0.62 -8.02
C CYS A 10 14.35 -1.00 -8.18
N GLY A 11 14.65 -2.29 -8.07
CA GLY A 11 15.98 -2.82 -8.28
C GLY A 11 16.92 -2.76 -7.08
N GLU A 12 16.49 -2.17 -5.96
CA GLU A 12 17.32 -2.13 -4.75
C GLU A 12 16.76 -3.05 -3.68
N GLU A 13 17.64 -3.73 -2.97
CA GLU A 13 17.27 -4.66 -1.92
C GLU A 13 17.26 -3.99 -0.55
N TYR A 14 16.23 -4.30 0.23
CA TYR A 14 16.09 -3.83 1.60
C TYR A 14 15.80 -5.01 2.50
N THR A 15 16.56 -5.14 3.58
CA THR A 15 16.34 -6.19 4.57
C THR A 15 15.58 -5.60 5.75
N LEU A 16 14.43 -6.18 6.03
CA LEU A 16 13.52 -5.70 7.07
C LEU A 16 13.31 -6.79 8.12
N VAL A 17 12.93 -6.36 9.31
CA VAL A 17 12.45 -7.27 10.35
C VAL A 17 10.94 -7.12 10.39
N ALA A 18 10.22 -8.21 10.19
CA ALA A 18 8.76 -8.21 10.13
C ALA A 18 8.17 -9.38 10.89
N ASP A 19 6.99 -9.19 11.43
CA ASP A 19 6.24 -10.26 12.10
C ASP A 19 5.44 -11.11 11.13
N GLU A 20 5.18 -10.56 9.94
CA GLU A 20 4.44 -11.26 8.89
C GLU A 20 5.33 -12.25 8.15
N SER A 21 4.70 -13.13 7.37
CA SER A 21 5.41 -14.13 6.57
C SER A 21 6.25 -13.46 5.48
N SER A 22 7.29 -14.17 5.02
CA SER A 22 8.11 -13.71 3.90
C SER A 22 7.26 -13.52 2.63
N ALA A 23 6.33 -14.45 2.37
CA ALA A 23 5.45 -14.35 1.20
C ALA A 23 4.60 -13.08 1.23
N TYR A 24 4.06 -12.72 2.39
CA TYR A 24 3.29 -11.50 2.55
C TYR A 24 4.18 -10.27 2.34
N MET A 25 5.37 -10.25 2.92
CA MET A 25 6.29 -9.11 2.77
C MET A 25 6.78 -8.94 1.34
N GLN A 26 6.96 -10.04 0.59
CA GLN A 26 7.27 -9.95 -0.84
C GLN A 26 6.14 -9.31 -1.63
N LYS A 27 4.90 -9.63 -1.28
CA LYS A 27 3.72 -9.01 -1.88
C LYS A 27 3.68 -7.51 -1.60
N VAL A 28 3.95 -7.12 -0.36
CA VAL A 28 4.01 -5.70 0.04
C VAL A 28 5.10 -4.98 -0.75
N GLY A 29 6.30 -5.55 -0.80
CA GLY A 29 7.43 -4.96 -1.53
C GLY A 29 7.14 -4.80 -3.02
N SER A 30 6.51 -5.80 -3.63
CA SER A 30 6.14 -5.76 -5.05
C SER A 30 5.13 -4.63 -5.31
N TYR A 31 4.15 -4.46 -4.44
CA TYR A 31 3.16 -3.38 -4.58
C TYR A 31 3.82 -2.00 -4.51
N VAL A 32 4.70 -1.80 -3.53
CA VAL A 32 5.43 -0.54 -3.40
C VAL A 32 6.31 -0.29 -4.63
N SER A 33 7.01 -1.33 -5.09
CA SER A 33 7.87 -1.23 -6.27
C SER A 33 7.09 -0.81 -7.51
N ASP A 34 5.92 -1.41 -7.73
CA ASP A 34 5.06 -1.06 -8.87
C ASP A 34 4.59 0.40 -8.79
N LYS A 35 4.18 0.85 -7.61
CA LYS A 35 3.73 2.23 -7.42
C LYS A 35 4.85 3.24 -7.62
N MET A 36 6.04 2.93 -7.11
CA MET A 36 7.20 3.81 -7.28
C MET A 36 7.65 3.86 -8.74
N THR A 37 7.57 2.74 -9.45
CA THR A 37 7.87 2.68 -10.88
C THR A 37 6.93 3.60 -11.67
N GLU A 38 5.65 3.61 -11.35
CA GLU A 38 4.68 4.51 -11.98
C GLU A 38 5.07 5.98 -11.81
N VAL A 39 5.52 6.36 -10.61
CA VAL A 39 5.97 7.73 -10.34
C VAL A 39 7.22 8.06 -11.13
N LEU A 40 8.19 7.16 -11.16
CA LEU A 40 9.45 7.37 -11.89
C LEU A 40 9.22 7.50 -13.40
N GLU A 41 8.27 6.76 -13.95
CA GLU A 41 7.93 6.84 -15.39
C GLU A 41 7.10 8.07 -15.73
N GLY A 42 6.22 8.49 -14.82
CA GLY A 42 5.30 9.60 -15.06
C GLY A 42 5.86 10.98 -14.76
N ALA A 43 6.95 11.08 -14.02
CA ALA A 43 7.54 12.35 -13.62
C ALA A 43 9.06 12.27 -13.64
N LYS A 44 9.71 13.37 -14.05
CA LYS A 44 11.17 13.45 -14.03
C LYS A 44 11.64 13.93 -12.66
N VAL A 45 11.66 13.00 -11.71
CA VAL A 45 12.06 13.30 -10.34
C VAL A 45 13.18 12.38 -9.90
N ALA A 46 13.94 12.83 -8.92
CA ALA A 46 14.97 12.00 -8.30
C ALA A 46 14.34 10.85 -7.57
N ARG A 47 15.08 9.75 -7.40
CA ARG A 47 14.59 8.53 -6.74
C ARG A 47 14.07 8.81 -5.33
N THR A 48 14.74 9.67 -4.57
CA THR A 48 14.32 10.05 -3.23
C THR A 48 12.96 10.75 -3.26
N ASP A 49 12.76 11.66 -4.21
CA ASP A 49 11.49 12.37 -4.37
C ASP A 49 10.39 11.41 -4.83
N ALA A 50 10.72 10.47 -5.70
CA ALA A 50 9.77 9.44 -6.13
C ALA A 50 9.29 8.60 -4.94
N ALA A 51 10.17 8.28 -4.00
CA ALA A 51 9.79 7.55 -2.80
C ALA A 51 8.79 8.33 -1.94
N VAL A 52 9.01 9.64 -1.78
CA VAL A 52 8.10 10.51 -1.04
C VAL A 52 6.75 10.59 -1.74
N LEU A 53 6.73 10.80 -3.05
CA LEU A 53 5.49 10.84 -3.83
C LEU A 53 4.75 9.51 -3.77
N THR A 54 5.47 8.40 -3.80
CA THR A 54 4.88 7.07 -3.66
C THR A 54 4.20 6.93 -2.29
N ALA A 55 4.86 7.38 -1.23
CA ALA A 55 4.28 7.34 0.11
C ALA A 55 2.98 8.15 0.17
N VAL A 56 2.94 9.33 -0.45
CA VAL A 56 1.74 10.16 -0.53
C VAL A 56 0.63 9.42 -1.28
N ASN A 57 0.96 8.82 -2.42
CA ASN A 57 -0.02 8.07 -3.22
C ASN A 57 -0.58 6.87 -2.45
N LEU A 58 0.26 6.16 -1.70
CA LEU A 58 -0.18 5.02 -0.89
C LEU A 58 -1.10 5.46 0.25
N ALA A 59 -0.78 6.58 0.90
CA ALA A 59 -1.65 7.14 1.94
C ALA A 59 -3.00 7.56 1.35
N ASP A 60 -3.01 8.16 0.17
CA ASP A 60 -4.23 8.52 -0.54
C ASP A 60 -5.09 7.29 -0.84
N GLU A 61 -4.48 6.23 -1.35
CA GLU A 61 -5.19 4.97 -1.59
C GLU A 61 -5.78 4.39 -0.31
N LEU A 62 -5.02 4.43 0.78
CA LEU A 62 -5.47 3.92 2.08
C LEU A 62 -6.72 4.67 2.56
N PHE A 63 -6.68 6.00 2.53
CA PHE A 63 -7.80 6.80 3.01
C PHE A 63 -9.03 6.63 2.12
N LYS A 64 -8.87 6.55 0.82
CA LYS A 64 -9.97 6.29 -0.11
C LYS A 64 -10.59 4.92 0.13
N SER A 65 -9.76 3.91 0.37
CA SER A 65 -10.22 2.56 0.68
C SER A 65 -10.99 2.54 2.00
N GLN A 66 -10.51 3.22 3.02
CA GLN A 66 -11.18 3.30 4.31
C GLN A 66 -12.53 4.02 4.19
N THR A 67 -12.57 5.11 3.44
CA THR A 67 -13.81 5.86 3.19
C THR A 67 -14.83 5.00 2.46
N ALA A 68 -14.42 4.28 1.42
CA ALA A 68 -15.30 3.40 0.67
C ALA A 68 -15.86 2.28 1.55
N ALA A 69 -15.02 1.66 2.39
CA ALA A 69 -15.45 0.62 3.32
C ALA A 69 -16.46 1.17 4.34
N GLU A 70 -16.21 2.37 4.85
CA GLU A 70 -17.12 3.01 5.79
C GLU A 70 -18.45 3.34 5.16
N GLN A 71 -18.46 3.89 3.94
CA GLN A 71 -19.69 4.17 3.21
C GLN A 71 -20.49 2.89 2.96
N LEU A 72 -19.84 1.80 2.62
CA LEU A 72 -20.50 0.52 2.43
C LEU A 72 -21.15 0.02 3.72
N ARG A 73 -20.47 0.16 4.86
CA ARG A 73 -21.04 -0.20 6.17
C ARG A 73 -22.29 0.59 6.49
N VAL A 74 -22.27 1.90 6.22
CA VAL A 74 -23.42 2.77 6.45
C VAL A 74 -24.59 2.35 5.56
N GLN A 75 -24.35 2.04 4.29
CA GLN A 75 -25.39 1.58 3.37
C GLN A 75 -26.02 0.27 3.82
N ILE A 76 -25.20 -0.70 4.22
CA ILE A 76 -25.68 -2.00 4.71
C ILE A 76 -26.51 -1.82 5.99
N LYS A 77 -26.05 -1.00 6.92
CA LYS A 77 -26.75 -0.74 8.16
C LYS A 77 -28.11 -0.11 7.90
N GLY A 78 -28.16 0.88 7.00
CA GLY A 78 -29.41 1.52 6.63
C GLY A 78 -30.41 0.53 6.03
N TYR A 79 -29.94 -0.34 5.16
CA TYR A 79 -30.76 -1.37 4.54
C TYR A 79 -31.33 -2.33 5.58
N LEU A 80 -30.51 -2.79 6.53
CA LEU A 80 -30.94 -3.69 7.59
C LEU A 80 -31.95 -3.03 8.51
N ASP A 81 -31.78 -1.76 8.83
CA ASP A 81 -32.70 -1.00 9.68
C ASP A 81 -34.06 -0.86 9.00
N GLU A 82 -34.10 -0.66 7.69
CA GLU A 82 -35.35 -0.58 6.94
C GLU A 82 -36.05 -1.93 6.84
N ALA A 83 -35.30 -3.02 6.81
CA ALA A 83 -35.85 -4.36 6.69
C ALA A 83 -36.41 -4.89 8.00
N SER A 84 -36.05 -4.29 9.13
CA SER A 84 -36.57 -4.69 10.44
C SER A 84 -37.83 -3.89 10.83
#